data_e9e9c91c18d6915574c6ec4d2a5b14b8
#
_entry.id   e9e9c91c18d6915574c6ec4d2a5b14b8
#
_cell.length_a   1.000
_cell.length_b   1.000
_cell.length_c   1.000
_cell.angle_alpha   90.00
_cell.angle_beta   90.00
_cell.angle_gamma   90.00
#
_symmetry.space_group_name_H-M   'P 1'
#
loop_
_entity.id
_entity.type
_entity.pdbx_description
1 polymer ?
#
loop_
_entity_poly.entity_id
_entity_poly.type
_entity_poly.pdbx_seq_one_letter_code
_entity_poly.pdbx_strand_id
1 'polypeptide(L)'
;MNFVFTDEQLQFKETIKSFLAQECTPESIRLGWKENSPFNQKRWDDLISLGVIGSNLSEEDGGLGVDQVALTLMIEEMGYSGLPEPVAEQNFLINDLLDIFPKDIKGALIDKFDCGSKYIAV
;
A
#
# COMPACT_ATOMS: atom_id res chain seq x y z
N MET A 1 -12.51 25.91 -2.73
CA MET A 1 -11.66 24.75 -2.51
C MET A 1 -11.91 24.23 -1.09
N ASN A 2 -12.22 22.97 -0.94
CA ASN A 2 -12.51 22.36 0.36
C ASN A 2 -11.28 21.55 0.81
N PHE A 3 -10.70 21.90 1.96
CA PHE A 3 -9.55 21.21 2.56
C PHE A 3 -9.95 20.22 3.67
N VAL A 4 -11.23 19.96 3.82
CA VAL A 4 -11.73 19.00 4.81
C VAL A 4 -11.70 17.60 4.21
N PHE A 5 -11.11 16.65 4.93
CA PHE A 5 -11.10 15.25 4.54
C PHE A 5 -12.50 14.64 4.70
N THR A 6 -12.84 13.72 3.83
CA THR A 6 -14.08 12.95 3.94
C THR A 6 -13.97 11.90 5.04
N ASP A 7 -15.12 11.44 5.55
CA ASP A 7 -15.15 10.35 6.54
C ASP A 7 -14.49 9.07 6.00
N GLU A 8 -14.69 8.77 4.73
CA GLU A 8 -14.07 7.62 4.05
C GLU A 8 -12.54 7.74 4.02
N GLN A 9 -12.01 8.91 3.65
CA GLN A 9 -10.55 9.17 3.65
C GLN A 9 -9.96 9.00 5.05
N LEU A 10 -10.64 9.51 6.07
CA LEU A 10 -10.22 9.36 7.47
C LEU A 10 -10.31 7.91 7.94
N GLN A 11 -11.30 7.15 7.48
CA GLN A 11 -11.45 5.74 7.82
C GLN A 11 -10.29 4.90 7.26
N PHE A 12 -9.85 5.14 6.04
CA PHE A 12 -8.65 4.48 5.49
C PHE A 12 -7.41 4.81 6.33
N LYS A 13 -7.22 6.09 6.68
CA LYS A 13 -6.12 6.52 7.57
C LYS A 13 -6.14 5.77 8.91
N GLU A 14 -7.29 5.75 9.59
CA GLU A 14 -7.41 5.11 10.91
C GLU A 14 -7.22 3.60 10.85
N THR A 15 -7.66 2.94 9.80
CA THR A 15 -7.46 1.51 9.59
C THR A 15 -5.97 1.18 9.50
N ILE A 16 -5.22 1.90 8.69
CA ILE A 16 -3.78 1.72 8.55
C ILE A 16 -3.04 2.08 9.85
N LYS A 17 -3.40 3.17 10.48
CA LYS A 17 -2.81 3.60 11.74
C LYS A 17 -2.95 2.53 12.83
N SER A 18 -4.14 1.95 12.97
CA SER A 18 -4.40 0.89 13.95
C SER A 18 -3.59 -0.38 13.66
N PHE A 19 -3.49 -0.76 12.40
CA PHE A 19 -2.65 -1.89 11.96
C PHE A 19 -1.18 -1.65 12.31
N LEU A 20 -0.64 -0.49 11.94
CA LEU A 20 0.76 -0.15 12.16
C LEU A 20 1.12 -0.05 13.64
N ALA A 21 0.21 0.43 14.48
CA ALA A 21 0.41 0.49 15.92
C ALA A 21 0.62 -0.89 16.55
N GLN A 22 0.03 -1.93 15.96
CA GLN A 22 0.14 -3.31 16.45
C GLN A 22 1.30 -4.06 15.80
N GLU A 23 1.49 -3.93 14.49
CA GLU A 23 2.39 -4.78 13.71
C GLU A 23 3.73 -4.10 13.35
N CYS A 24 3.81 -2.78 13.41
CA CYS A 24 4.99 -2.01 13.06
C CYS A 24 5.52 -1.23 14.27
N THR A 25 5.82 -1.96 15.34
CA THR A 25 6.35 -1.35 16.58
C THR A 25 7.84 -1.05 16.44
N PRO A 26 8.39 -0.07 17.21
CA PRO A 26 9.82 0.20 17.25
C PRO A 26 10.67 -1.04 17.54
N GLU A 27 10.16 -1.93 18.39
CA GLU A 27 10.82 -3.19 18.72
C GLU A 27 10.91 -4.12 17.52
N SER A 28 9.81 -4.26 16.76
CA SER A 28 9.78 -5.11 15.55
C SER A 28 10.73 -4.59 14.45
N ILE A 29 10.85 -3.27 14.31
CA ILE A 29 11.77 -2.64 13.36
C ILE A 29 13.23 -2.87 13.77
N ARG A 30 13.56 -2.63 15.04
CA ARG A 30 14.91 -2.86 15.57
C ARG A 30 15.33 -4.33 15.46
N LEU A 31 14.40 -5.25 15.67
CA LEU A 31 14.65 -6.68 15.47
C LEU A 31 15.01 -6.99 14.02
N GLY A 32 14.25 -6.45 13.07
CA GLY A 32 14.54 -6.58 11.64
C GLY A 32 15.94 -6.07 11.26
N TRP A 33 16.36 -4.94 11.81
CA TRP A 33 17.72 -4.41 11.60
C TRP A 33 18.79 -5.33 12.20
N LYS A 34 18.56 -5.82 13.41
CA LYS A 34 19.48 -6.72 14.09
C LYS A 34 19.67 -8.03 13.33
N GLU A 35 18.61 -8.54 12.73
CA GLU A 35 18.61 -9.78 11.94
C GLU A 35 19.03 -9.55 10.49
N ASN A 36 19.34 -8.32 10.10
CA ASN A 36 19.62 -7.90 8.72
C ASN A 36 18.50 -8.30 7.74
N SER A 37 17.27 -8.27 8.23
CA SER A 37 16.05 -8.60 7.49
C SER A 37 14.95 -7.57 7.80
N PRO A 38 15.03 -6.35 7.26
CA PRO A 38 14.05 -5.29 7.56
C PRO A 38 12.66 -5.61 7.03
N PHE A 39 12.56 -6.34 5.91
CA PHE A 39 11.31 -6.77 5.32
C PHE A 39 10.71 -7.92 6.14
N ASN A 40 9.42 -7.80 6.48
CA ASN A 40 8.67 -8.82 7.20
C ASN A 40 7.56 -9.38 6.31
N GLN A 41 7.69 -10.65 5.90
CA GLN A 41 6.74 -11.30 5.00
C GLN A 41 5.33 -11.36 5.58
N LYS A 42 5.20 -11.68 6.88
CA LYS A 42 3.89 -11.72 7.55
C LYS A 42 3.20 -10.36 7.48
N ARG A 43 3.91 -9.29 7.79
CA ARG A 43 3.36 -7.92 7.75
C ARG A 43 2.95 -7.53 6.32
N TRP A 44 3.72 -7.93 5.31
CA TRP A 44 3.37 -7.75 3.91
C TRP A 44 2.09 -8.51 3.54
N ASP A 45 1.98 -9.78 3.92
CA ASP A 45 0.81 -10.61 3.66
C ASP A 45 -0.45 -10.07 4.36
N ASP A 46 -0.30 -9.53 5.57
CA ASP A 46 -1.37 -8.86 6.30
C ASP A 46 -1.83 -7.58 5.58
N LEU A 47 -0.91 -6.78 5.04
CA LEU A 47 -1.21 -5.61 4.22
C LEU A 47 -1.93 -5.95 2.91
N ILE A 48 -1.56 -7.06 2.27
CA ILE A 48 -2.30 -7.61 1.13
C ILE A 48 -3.73 -7.98 1.54
N SER A 49 -3.87 -8.69 2.64
CA SER A 49 -5.17 -9.15 3.15
C SER A 49 -6.11 -7.99 3.51
N LEU A 50 -5.56 -6.87 3.97
CA LEU A 50 -6.30 -5.64 4.22
C LEU A 50 -6.66 -4.87 2.93
N GLY A 51 -6.16 -5.30 1.78
CA GLY A 51 -6.38 -4.62 0.50
C GLY A 51 -5.57 -3.33 0.33
N VAL A 52 -4.53 -3.12 1.12
CA VAL A 52 -3.70 -1.90 1.10
C VAL A 52 -2.84 -1.85 -0.15
N ILE A 53 -2.26 -2.99 -0.53
CA ILE A 53 -1.44 -3.09 -1.73
C ILE A 53 -2.33 -3.04 -2.96
N GLY A 54 -2.09 -2.07 -3.84
CA GLY A 54 -2.94 -1.82 -5.00
C GLY A 54 -4.30 -1.20 -4.66
N SER A 55 -4.47 -0.64 -3.46
CA SER A 55 -5.74 -0.04 -3.01
C SER A 55 -6.24 1.09 -3.92
N ASN A 56 -5.34 1.78 -4.58
CA ASN A 56 -5.62 2.87 -5.50
C ASN A 56 -5.96 2.42 -6.93
N LEU A 57 -5.87 1.12 -7.23
CA LEU A 57 -6.46 0.58 -8.46
C LEU A 57 -7.98 0.68 -8.41
N SER A 58 -8.62 0.76 -9.58
CA SER A 58 -10.07 0.70 -9.69
C SER A 58 -10.62 -0.64 -9.17
N GLU A 59 -11.88 -0.67 -8.77
CA GLU A 59 -12.54 -1.92 -8.37
C GLU A 59 -12.55 -2.95 -9.51
N GLU A 60 -12.69 -2.50 -10.77
CA GLU A 60 -12.61 -3.36 -11.95
C GLU A 60 -11.24 -4.04 -12.10
N ASP A 61 -10.19 -3.37 -11.66
CA ASP A 61 -8.81 -3.85 -11.69
C ASP A 61 -8.40 -4.58 -10.39
N GLY A 62 -9.34 -4.83 -9.49
CA GLY A 62 -9.13 -5.56 -8.24
C GLY A 62 -8.70 -4.70 -7.05
N GLY A 63 -8.68 -3.37 -7.20
CA GLY A 63 -8.40 -2.43 -6.12
C GLY A 63 -9.63 -2.01 -5.32
N LEU A 64 -9.46 -1.03 -4.47
CA LEU A 64 -10.52 -0.41 -3.66
C LEU A 64 -10.95 0.97 -4.16
N GLY A 65 -10.35 1.44 -5.24
CA GLY A 65 -10.62 2.77 -5.79
C GLY A 65 -10.25 3.92 -4.83
N VAL A 66 -9.27 3.70 -3.97
CA VAL A 66 -8.80 4.70 -3.01
C VAL A 66 -8.23 5.90 -3.76
N ASP A 67 -8.73 7.10 -3.44
CA ASP A 67 -8.26 8.32 -4.09
C ASP A 67 -6.85 8.74 -3.59
N GLN A 68 -6.25 9.67 -4.30
CA GLN A 68 -4.89 10.14 -4.01
C GLN A 68 -4.76 10.79 -2.62
N VAL A 69 -5.82 11.43 -2.13
CA VAL A 69 -5.83 12.06 -0.80
C VAL A 69 -5.80 10.99 0.28
N ALA A 70 -6.69 10.00 0.19
CA ALA A 70 -6.72 8.89 1.13
C ALA A 70 -5.42 8.09 1.11
N LEU A 71 -4.88 7.81 -0.08
CA LEU A 71 -3.58 7.15 -0.24
C LEU A 71 -2.45 7.94 0.45
N THR A 72 -2.42 9.25 0.29
CA THR A 72 -1.43 10.13 0.93
C THR A 72 -1.53 10.07 2.45
N LEU A 73 -2.75 10.09 3.00
CA LEU A 73 -2.97 9.98 4.43
C LEU A 73 -2.50 8.62 4.99
N MET A 74 -2.72 7.55 4.24
CA MET A 74 -2.24 6.22 4.61
C MET A 74 -0.71 6.16 4.60
N ILE A 75 -0.07 6.72 3.58
CA ILE A 75 1.40 6.77 3.45
C ILE A 75 2.03 7.64 4.54
N GLU A 76 1.39 8.72 4.96
CA GLU A 76 1.82 9.53 6.10
C GLU A 76 1.95 8.67 7.38
N GLU A 77 0.95 7.85 7.67
CA GLU A 77 0.99 6.94 8.81
C GLU A 77 2.08 5.86 8.68
N MET A 78 2.30 5.35 7.47
CA MET A 78 3.38 4.39 7.18
C MET A 78 4.75 5.03 7.44
N GLY A 79 4.95 6.27 6.99
CA GLY A 79 6.17 7.02 7.24
C GLY A 79 6.37 7.32 8.73
N TYR A 80 5.32 7.71 9.44
CA TYR A 80 5.35 7.96 10.88
C TYR A 80 5.77 6.72 11.68
N SER A 81 5.31 5.54 11.28
CA SER A 81 5.64 4.26 11.90
C SER A 81 6.98 3.68 11.44
N GLY A 82 7.58 4.24 10.39
CA GLY A 82 8.83 3.73 9.81
C GLY A 82 8.67 2.37 9.13
N LEU A 83 7.53 2.15 8.46
CA LEU A 83 7.24 0.89 7.77
C LEU A 83 8.33 0.56 6.73
N PRO A 84 9.03 -0.59 6.84
CA PRO A 84 10.12 -0.93 5.92
C PRO A 84 9.63 -1.48 4.57
N GLU A 85 8.41 -2.03 4.53
CA GLU A 85 7.85 -2.61 3.31
C GLU A 85 7.52 -1.52 2.28
N PRO A 86 7.81 -1.75 0.98
CA PRO A 86 7.72 -0.73 -0.07
C PRO A 86 6.28 -0.53 -0.58
N VAL A 87 5.33 -0.25 0.33
CA VAL A 87 3.91 -0.09 0.00
C VAL A 87 3.67 1.15 -0.87
N ALA A 88 4.26 2.29 -0.48
CA ALA A 88 4.09 3.54 -1.21
C ALA A 88 4.59 3.40 -2.65
N GLU A 89 5.78 2.86 -2.80
CA GLU A 89 6.42 2.63 -4.11
C GLU A 89 5.57 1.71 -4.98
N GLN A 90 5.07 0.61 -4.42
CA GLN A 90 4.24 -0.32 -5.19
C GLN A 90 2.93 0.31 -5.62
N ASN A 91 2.24 1.04 -4.75
CA ASN A 91 0.97 1.67 -5.09
C ASN A 91 1.12 2.79 -6.12
N PHE A 92 2.15 3.62 -6.02
CA PHE A 92 2.42 4.66 -7.02
C PHE A 92 2.86 4.06 -8.35
N LEU A 93 3.82 3.13 -8.35
CA LEU A 93 4.30 2.49 -9.57
C LEU A 93 3.19 1.77 -10.33
N ILE A 94 2.32 1.06 -9.63
CA ILE A 94 1.24 0.32 -10.26
C ILE A 94 0.31 1.28 -11.02
N ASN A 95 -0.10 2.37 -10.37
CA ASN A 95 -1.06 3.28 -10.97
C ASN A 95 -0.44 4.01 -12.17
N ASP A 96 0.74 4.58 -12.00
CA ASP A 96 1.40 5.39 -13.02
C ASP A 96 1.86 4.55 -14.22
N LEU A 97 2.39 3.36 -13.99
CA LEU A 97 2.82 2.46 -15.06
C LEU A 97 1.63 1.91 -15.85
N LEU A 98 0.56 1.53 -15.16
CA LEU A 98 -0.60 0.92 -15.82
C LEU A 98 -1.34 1.90 -16.74
N ASP A 99 -1.30 3.20 -16.43
CA ASP A 99 -1.95 4.20 -17.26
C ASP A 99 -1.18 4.49 -18.58
N ILE A 100 0.09 4.11 -18.66
CA ILE A 100 0.92 4.27 -19.87
C ILE A 100 0.64 3.16 -20.89
N PHE A 101 0.18 1.98 -20.45
CA PHE A 101 0.02 0.81 -21.32
C PHE A 101 -1.38 0.68 -21.91
N PRO A 102 -1.51 0.08 -23.12
CA PRO A 102 -2.80 -0.33 -23.67
C PRO A 102 -3.55 -1.29 -22.74
N LYS A 103 -4.88 -1.32 -22.84
CA LYS A 103 -5.76 -2.08 -21.92
C LYS A 103 -5.44 -3.57 -21.80
N ASP A 104 -5.04 -4.20 -22.91
CA ASP A 104 -4.67 -5.62 -22.95
C ASP A 104 -3.38 -5.91 -22.16
N ILE A 105 -2.37 -5.05 -22.31
CA ILE A 105 -1.12 -5.14 -21.55
C ILE A 105 -1.37 -4.79 -20.09
N LYS A 106 -2.19 -3.76 -19.81
CA LYS A 106 -2.59 -3.38 -18.46
C LYS A 106 -3.21 -4.55 -17.71
N GLY A 107 -4.19 -5.24 -18.31
CA GLY A 107 -4.83 -6.41 -17.72
C GLY A 107 -3.84 -7.53 -17.39
N ALA A 108 -2.94 -7.85 -18.31
CA ALA A 108 -1.92 -8.87 -18.11
C ALA A 108 -0.93 -8.51 -16.99
N LEU A 109 -0.59 -7.22 -16.83
CA LEU A 109 0.28 -6.75 -15.73
C LEU A 109 -0.42 -6.81 -14.38
N ILE A 110 -1.70 -6.43 -14.32
CA ILE A 110 -2.50 -6.51 -13.09
C ILE A 110 -2.63 -7.97 -12.64
N ASP A 111 -2.92 -8.89 -13.56
CA ASP A 111 -2.99 -10.32 -13.26
C ASP A 111 -1.66 -10.86 -12.73
N LYS A 112 -0.53 -10.40 -13.28
CA LYS A 112 0.80 -10.78 -12.80
C LYS A 112 1.15 -10.18 -11.45
N PHE A 113 0.67 -8.98 -11.17
CA PHE A 113 0.86 -8.33 -9.87
C PHE A 113 0.11 -9.06 -8.76
N ASP A 114 -1.05 -9.63 -9.07
CA ASP A 114 -1.85 -10.46 -8.18
C ASP A 114 -2.03 -9.83 -6.79
N CYS A 115 -2.57 -8.61 -6.78
CA CYS A 115 -2.82 -7.81 -5.56
C CYS A 115 -1.63 -7.74 -4.58
N GLY A 116 -0.41 -7.69 -5.10
CA GLY A 116 0.81 -7.53 -4.30
C GLY A 116 1.53 -8.83 -3.94
N SER A 117 1.06 -9.98 -4.44
CA SER A 117 1.81 -11.25 -4.28
C SER A 117 3.16 -11.21 -5.00
N LYS A 118 3.30 -10.31 -6.00
CA LYS A 118 4.55 -10.04 -6.70
C LYS A 118 4.85 -8.55 -6.70
N TYR A 119 6.13 -8.21 -6.69
CA TYR A 119 6.59 -6.84 -6.74
C TYR A 119 6.72 -6.34 -8.17
N ILE A 120 6.45 -5.05 -8.36
CA ILE A 120 6.83 -4.33 -9.58
C ILE A 120 8.13 -3.57 -9.27
N ALA A 121 9.13 -3.75 -10.10
CA ALA A 121 10.38 -3.00 -10.05
C ALA A 121 10.69 -2.40 -11.43
N VAL A 122 11.23 -1.21 -11.42
CA VAL A 122 11.68 -0.48 -12.61
C VAL A 122 13.16 -0.15 -12.50
#